data_e5ecddc038e50c63dd71fc717e950d34
#
_entry.id   e5ecddc038e50c63dd71fc717e950d34
#
_cell.length_a   1.000
_cell.length_b   1.000
_cell.length_c   1.000
_cell.angle_alpha   90.00
_cell.angle_beta   90.00
_cell.angle_gamma   90.00
#
_symmetry.space_group_name_H-M   'P 1'
#
loop_
_entity.id
_entity.type
_entity.pdbx_description
1 polymer ?
#
loop_
_entity_poly.entity_id
_entity_poly.type
_entity_poly.pdbx_seq_one_letter_code
_entity_poly.pdbx_strand_id
1 'polypeptide(L)'
;MGQPPQSGNRSKGRNMVFAASMRGLRAAAFLVVLLVSFTSNGRAQSVADFYKGKTVDLYIGYSVGGAYDLYARMLARHIGKHIPGNPTVLPKNMEGAGSLRLANWLYNVGPKEGTAFGIIGRGTGFDTLLGNKAAQFDATKFTWIGSANNEVSICVAWTGSGITKFEDMLTRELIVGGTSTSADTDQFPRITNGVLGTKMKIVTGYPGGNEVGLAMERGEVQGRCGWSWSSVKSTHQKWIDEKKFTILVQLALDKHPDLPDVPLIIDLAKTDEQRQILRLIFARQVMGRPFVGPPNIPPDRAEALRSAFMATMKDKDFLADTEKAQMEITPVSGERVQALVKEIYSTPPEIAQKAASFLR
;
A
#
# COMPACT_ATOMS: atom_id res chain seq x y z
N MET A 1 106.65 -14.27 -39.81
CA MET A 1 105.63 -14.92 -38.91
C MET A 1 105.07 -13.84 -38.06
N GLY A 2 103.85 -13.50 -38.10
CA GLY A 2 103.24 -12.49 -37.25
C GLY A 2 102.13 -11.75 -38.00
N GLN A 3 100.95 -11.99 -37.59
CA GLN A 3 99.70 -11.42 -38.10
C GLN A 3 99.58 -9.94 -37.74
N PRO A 4 98.84 -9.14 -38.51
CA PRO A 4 98.49 -7.75 -38.19
C PRO A 4 97.15 -7.63 -37.43
N PRO A 5 96.91 -6.50 -36.78
CA PRO A 5 95.71 -6.27 -36.00
C PRO A 5 94.56 -5.70 -36.80
N GLN A 6 93.30 -6.10 -36.39
CA GLN A 6 92.04 -5.64 -36.97
C GLN A 6 91.58 -4.30 -36.35
N SER A 7 91.15 -3.35 -37.19
CA SER A 7 90.55 -2.10 -36.83
C SER A 7 89.03 -2.26 -36.51
N GLY A 8 88.60 -1.72 -35.38
CA GLY A 8 87.22 -1.80 -34.91
C GLY A 8 86.26 -0.85 -35.56
N ASN A 9 85.07 -1.28 -35.85
CA ASN A 9 83.96 -0.51 -36.36
C ASN A 9 83.02 -0.09 -35.23
N ARG A 10 83.10 1.19 -34.84
CA ARG A 10 82.18 1.83 -33.86
C ARG A 10 81.28 2.79 -34.63
N SER A 11 80.11 2.36 -35.12
CA SER A 11 79.07 3.30 -35.56
C SER A 11 77.65 2.75 -35.78
N LYS A 12 77.26 1.66 -35.12
CA LYS A 12 75.88 1.14 -35.26
C LYS A 12 74.97 1.17 -34.00
N GLY A 13 75.49 1.69 -32.85
CA GLY A 13 74.73 1.62 -31.57
C GLY A 13 73.86 2.84 -31.26
N ARG A 14 73.95 3.96 -31.95
CA ARG A 14 73.25 5.21 -31.52
C ARG A 14 71.89 5.46 -32.14
N ASN A 15 71.54 4.80 -33.25
CA ASN A 15 70.24 5.03 -33.92
C ASN A 15 69.09 4.09 -33.49
N MET A 16 69.44 3.00 -32.75
CA MET A 16 68.40 2.07 -32.30
C MET A 16 67.67 2.47 -30.98
N VAL A 17 68.35 3.25 -30.15
CA VAL A 17 67.77 3.70 -28.83
C VAL A 17 66.71 4.80 -29.05
N PHE A 18 66.86 5.68 -30.06
CA PHE A 18 65.87 6.73 -30.35
C PHE A 18 64.60 6.23 -31.02
N ALA A 19 64.63 5.14 -31.80
CA ALA A 19 63.44 4.56 -32.42
C ALA A 19 62.54 3.77 -31.45
N ALA A 20 63.13 3.18 -30.39
CA ALA A 20 62.37 2.47 -29.36
C ALA A 20 61.60 3.42 -28.43
N SER A 21 62.15 4.61 -28.14
CA SER A 21 61.50 5.59 -27.23
C SER A 21 60.28 6.26 -27.91
N MET A 22 60.31 6.51 -29.21
CA MET A 22 59.15 7.09 -29.91
C MET A 22 57.99 6.11 -30.14
N ARG A 23 58.27 4.80 -30.23
CA ARG A 23 57.20 3.79 -30.31
C ARG A 23 56.52 3.57 -28.96
N GLY A 24 57.26 3.62 -27.84
CA GLY A 24 56.71 3.56 -26.49
C GLY A 24 55.81 4.77 -26.16
N LEU A 25 56.22 5.98 -26.56
CA LEU A 25 55.42 7.18 -26.31
C LEU A 25 54.11 7.22 -27.13
N ARG A 26 54.11 6.70 -28.36
CA ARG A 26 52.90 6.58 -29.19
C ARG A 26 51.96 5.52 -28.69
N ALA A 27 52.45 4.40 -28.17
CA ALA A 27 51.62 3.35 -27.55
C ALA A 27 51.00 3.83 -26.23
N ALA A 28 51.77 4.56 -25.40
CA ALA A 28 51.23 5.14 -24.16
C ALA A 28 50.20 6.23 -24.43
N ALA A 29 50.37 7.08 -25.43
CA ALA A 29 49.39 8.10 -25.84
C ALA A 29 48.10 7.46 -26.38
N PHE A 30 48.18 6.36 -27.13
CA PHE A 30 47.00 5.62 -27.61
C PHE A 30 46.23 4.93 -26.45
N LEU A 31 46.95 4.41 -25.46
CA LEU A 31 46.31 3.78 -24.27
C LEU A 31 45.61 4.81 -23.39
N VAL A 32 46.16 6.00 -23.23
CA VAL A 32 45.52 7.09 -22.46
C VAL A 32 44.28 7.62 -23.20
N VAL A 33 44.30 7.74 -24.54
CA VAL A 33 43.13 8.13 -25.33
C VAL A 33 42.02 7.06 -25.27
N LEU A 34 42.38 5.76 -25.26
CA LEU A 34 41.38 4.68 -25.06
C LEU A 34 40.79 4.70 -23.65
N LEU A 35 41.58 4.97 -22.61
CA LEU A 35 41.11 5.05 -21.22
C LEU A 35 40.19 6.27 -20.97
N VAL A 36 40.43 7.40 -21.65
CA VAL A 36 39.58 8.59 -21.55
C VAL A 36 38.26 8.41 -22.33
N SER A 37 38.23 7.57 -23.37
CA SER A 37 37.00 7.28 -24.13
C SER A 37 36.02 6.36 -23.41
N PHE A 38 36.39 5.66 -22.32
CA PHE A 38 35.53 4.81 -21.52
C PHE A 38 34.89 5.49 -20.31
N THR A 39 35.16 6.76 -20.06
CA THR A 39 34.33 7.57 -19.17
C THR A 39 33.08 8.04 -19.91
N SER A 40 32.37 7.13 -20.55
CA SER A 40 30.97 7.36 -20.85
C SER A 40 30.31 7.59 -19.50
N ASN A 41 30.10 8.87 -19.13
CA ASN A 41 29.14 9.21 -18.11
C ASN A 41 27.82 8.54 -18.51
N GLY A 42 27.59 7.33 -18.05
CA GLY A 42 26.27 6.72 -18.02
C GLY A 42 25.41 7.67 -17.20
N ARG A 43 24.91 8.74 -17.81
CA ARG A 43 23.87 9.57 -17.20
C ARG A 43 22.76 8.58 -16.90
N ALA A 44 22.60 8.25 -15.63
CA ALA A 44 21.42 7.54 -15.20
C ALA A 44 20.23 8.28 -15.82
N GLN A 45 19.39 7.56 -16.56
CA GLN A 45 18.20 8.13 -17.18
C GLN A 45 17.44 8.90 -16.11
N SER A 46 17.13 10.18 -16.35
CA SER A 46 16.37 10.96 -15.37
C SER A 46 14.99 10.32 -15.17
N VAL A 47 14.42 10.47 -13.97
CA VAL A 47 13.07 9.95 -13.66
C VAL A 47 12.06 10.51 -14.67
N ALA A 48 12.21 11.78 -15.07
CA ALA A 48 11.34 12.40 -16.08
C ALA A 48 11.47 11.74 -17.46
N ASP A 49 12.69 11.45 -17.92
CA ASP A 49 12.90 10.75 -19.19
C ASP A 49 12.38 9.31 -19.13
N PHE A 50 12.48 8.66 -17.96
CA PHE A 50 11.95 7.32 -17.77
C PHE A 50 10.43 7.29 -17.93
N TYR A 51 9.69 8.22 -17.32
CA TYR A 51 8.22 8.21 -17.36
C TYR A 51 7.61 8.88 -18.60
N LYS A 52 8.38 9.67 -19.34
CA LYS A 52 7.89 10.38 -20.52
C LYS A 52 7.28 9.43 -21.55
N GLY A 53 6.01 9.65 -21.89
CA GLY A 53 5.25 8.84 -22.84
C GLY A 53 4.88 7.43 -22.36
N LYS A 54 5.13 7.09 -21.08
CA LYS A 54 4.73 5.81 -20.50
C LYS A 54 3.33 5.84 -19.90
N THR A 55 2.79 4.65 -19.73
CA THR A 55 1.61 4.40 -18.90
C THR A 55 2.07 3.76 -17.59
N VAL A 56 1.52 4.25 -16.48
CA VAL A 56 1.68 3.65 -15.15
C VAL A 56 0.36 2.99 -14.78
N ASP A 57 0.37 1.71 -14.49
CA ASP A 57 -0.81 0.96 -14.11
C ASP A 57 -1.10 1.11 -12.61
N LEU A 58 -2.30 1.56 -12.28
CA LEU A 58 -2.82 1.60 -10.90
C LEU A 58 -3.80 0.46 -10.69
N TYR A 59 -3.37 -0.59 -10.00
CA TYR A 59 -4.21 -1.76 -9.72
C TYR A 59 -5.10 -1.54 -8.49
N ILE A 60 -6.32 -2.07 -8.54
CA ILE A 60 -7.36 -1.90 -7.51
C ILE A 60 -7.78 -3.28 -7.01
N GLY A 61 -7.53 -3.57 -5.73
CA GLY A 61 -7.76 -4.90 -5.13
C GLY A 61 -9.23 -5.23 -4.82
N TYR A 62 -10.18 -4.40 -5.26
CA TYR A 62 -11.62 -4.55 -5.01
C TYR A 62 -12.45 -4.33 -6.27
N SER A 63 -13.74 -4.67 -6.21
CA SER A 63 -14.71 -4.50 -7.29
C SER A 63 -14.95 -3.03 -7.65
N VAL A 64 -15.44 -2.82 -8.87
CA VAL A 64 -15.77 -1.49 -9.41
C VAL A 64 -16.87 -0.82 -8.58
N GLY A 65 -16.76 0.49 -8.38
CA GLY A 65 -17.77 1.34 -7.71
C GLY A 65 -17.71 1.31 -6.18
N GLY A 66 -16.90 0.43 -5.55
CA GLY A 66 -16.63 0.49 -4.12
C GLY A 66 -15.66 1.63 -3.76
N ALA A 67 -15.58 1.98 -2.46
CA ALA A 67 -14.77 3.12 -2.04
C ALA A 67 -13.29 3.00 -2.42
N TYR A 68 -12.67 1.81 -2.35
CA TYR A 68 -11.29 1.63 -2.82
C TYR A 68 -11.14 1.94 -4.32
N ASP A 69 -12.11 1.53 -5.14
CA ASP A 69 -12.14 1.84 -6.57
C ASP A 69 -12.30 3.35 -6.83
N LEU A 70 -13.20 4.01 -6.08
CA LEU A 70 -13.42 5.46 -6.18
C LEU A 70 -12.14 6.24 -5.82
N TYR A 71 -11.48 5.93 -4.69
CA TYR A 71 -10.22 6.56 -4.29
C TYR A 71 -9.10 6.36 -5.32
N ALA A 72 -8.96 5.14 -5.85
CA ALA A 72 -7.94 4.86 -6.85
C ALA A 72 -8.18 5.60 -8.17
N ARG A 73 -9.43 5.62 -8.66
CA ARG A 73 -9.77 6.35 -9.90
C ARG A 73 -9.65 7.85 -9.74
N MET A 74 -9.99 8.38 -8.56
CA MET A 74 -9.78 9.79 -8.23
C MET A 74 -8.29 10.12 -8.26
N LEU A 75 -7.43 9.33 -7.61
CA LEU A 75 -5.99 9.50 -7.66
C LEU A 75 -5.46 9.40 -9.10
N ALA A 76 -5.89 8.40 -9.87
CA ALA A 76 -5.41 8.17 -11.24
C ALA A 76 -5.63 9.36 -12.17
N ARG A 77 -6.73 10.11 -12.00
CA ARG A 77 -7.04 11.31 -12.81
C ARG A 77 -6.07 12.46 -12.57
N HIS A 78 -5.48 12.56 -11.39
CA HIS A 78 -4.72 13.73 -10.97
C HIS A 78 -3.21 13.46 -10.79
N ILE A 79 -2.80 12.25 -10.36
CA ILE A 79 -1.42 11.98 -9.97
C ILE A 79 -0.42 12.08 -11.13
N GLY A 80 -0.85 11.77 -12.37
CA GLY A 80 0.04 11.76 -13.53
C GLY A 80 0.76 13.08 -13.76
N LYS A 81 0.08 14.23 -13.56
CA LYS A 81 0.69 15.57 -13.69
C LYS A 81 1.75 15.89 -12.64
N HIS A 82 1.80 15.14 -11.55
CA HIS A 82 2.78 15.30 -10.47
C HIS A 82 3.94 14.30 -10.56
N ILE A 83 3.82 13.25 -11.37
CA ILE A 83 4.94 12.32 -11.65
C ILE A 83 5.86 12.98 -12.69
N PRO A 84 7.19 13.09 -12.45
CA PRO A 84 8.11 13.62 -13.45
C PRO A 84 7.96 12.90 -14.79
N GLY A 85 7.84 13.64 -15.91
CA GLY A 85 7.58 13.07 -17.23
C GLY A 85 6.09 12.95 -17.59
N ASN A 86 5.19 13.25 -16.66
CA ASN A 86 3.73 13.32 -16.85
C ASN A 86 3.13 12.06 -17.53
N PRO A 87 3.36 10.84 -17.00
CA PRO A 87 2.80 9.63 -17.58
C PRO A 87 1.28 9.58 -17.44
N THR A 88 0.63 8.83 -18.32
CA THR A 88 -0.76 8.46 -18.13
C THR A 88 -0.87 7.42 -17.01
N VAL A 89 -1.81 7.61 -16.06
CA VAL A 89 -2.09 6.62 -15.02
C VAL A 89 -3.40 5.90 -15.32
N LEU A 90 -3.32 4.58 -15.49
CA LEU A 90 -4.44 3.74 -15.93
C LEU A 90 -4.97 2.86 -14.79
N PRO A 91 -6.18 3.08 -14.25
CA PRO A 91 -6.75 2.24 -13.20
C PRO A 91 -7.26 0.90 -13.76
N LYS A 92 -6.92 -0.21 -13.08
CA LYS A 92 -7.27 -1.60 -13.45
C LYS A 92 -7.72 -2.37 -12.22
N ASN A 93 -8.90 -2.99 -12.24
CA ASN A 93 -9.35 -3.82 -11.13
C ASN A 93 -8.69 -5.22 -11.17
N MET A 94 -8.26 -5.69 -10.00
CA MET A 94 -7.74 -7.04 -9.74
C MET A 94 -8.25 -7.49 -8.38
N GLU A 95 -9.56 -7.64 -8.27
CA GLU A 95 -10.24 -8.08 -7.05
C GLU A 95 -9.93 -9.53 -6.70
N GLY A 96 -10.17 -9.88 -5.45
CA GLY A 96 -10.10 -11.26 -4.93
C GLY A 96 -9.44 -11.35 -3.56
N ALA A 97 -10.03 -12.21 -2.72
CA ALA A 97 -9.58 -12.50 -1.36
C ALA A 97 -9.29 -11.23 -0.52
N GLY A 98 -10.18 -10.21 -0.58
CA GLY A 98 -9.99 -8.96 0.17
C GLY A 98 -8.73 -8.17 -0.22
N SER A 99 -8.37 -8.18 -1.51
CA SER A 99 -7.15 -7.64 -2.13
C SER A 99 -5.87 -8.47 -1.96
N LEU A 100 -5.92 -9.62 -1.28
CA LEU A 100 -4.76 -10.50 -1.11
C LEU A 100 -4.18 -10.97 -2.46
N ARG A 101 -5.07 -11.22 -3.45
CA ARG A 101 -4.66 -11.56 -4.82
C ARG A 101 -3.76 -10.46 -5.41
N LEU A 102 -4.16 -9.21 -5.31
CA LEU A 102 -3.37 -8.08 -5.82
C LEU A 102 -2.05 -7.93 -5.05
N ALA A 103 -2.07 -8.05 -3.72
CA ALA A 103 -0.86 -7.93 -2.90
C ALA A 103 0.17 -9.00 -3.26
N ASN A 104 -0.24 -10.28 -3.38
CA ASN A 104 0.62 -11.37 -3.83
C ASN A 104 1.18 -11.11 -5.23
N TRP A 105 0.35 -10.65 -6.16
CA TRP A 105 0.78 -10.35 -7.53
C TRP A 105 1.79 -9.18 -7.56
N LEU A 106 1.50 -8.06 -6.89
CA LEU A 106 2.43 -6.93 -6.81
C LEU A 106 3.78 -7.33 -6.25
N TYR A 107 3.80 -8.15 -5.19
CA TYR A 107 5.03 -8.55 -4.54
C TYR A 107 5.90 -9.46 -5.41
N ASN A 108 5.28 -10.49 -6.02
CA ASN A 108 6.01 -11.58 -6.68
C ASN A 108 6.19 -11.37 -8.18
N VAL A 109 5.23 -10.71 -8.85
CA VAL A 109 5.12 -10.63 -10.32
C VAL A 109 5.12 -9.19 -10.83
N GLY A 110 4.60 -8.23 -10.05
CA GLY A 110 4.46 -6.83 -10.45
C GLY A 110 5.75 -6.22 -10.98
N PRO A 111 5.66 -5.34 -12.02
CA PRO A 111 6.81 -4.65 -12.60
C PRO A 111 7.55 -3.81 -11.54
N LYS A 112 8.84 -4.05 -11.35
CA LYS A 112 9.66 -3.44 -10.28
C LYS A 112 10.33 -2.13 -10.67
N GLU A 113 10.16 -1.70 -11.91
CA GLU A 113 10.75 -0.46 -12.40
C GLU A 113 9.94 0.81 -12.07
N GLY A 114 8.79 0.70 -11.40
CA GLY A 114 7.95 1.83 -11.00
C GLY A 114 6.80 2.16 -11.96
N THR A 115 6.51 1.29 -12.94
CA THR A 115 5.38 1.45 -13.87
C THR A 115 4.09 0.81 -13.41
N ALA A 116 4.08 0.22 -12.20
CA ALA A 116 2.89 -0.34 -11.58
C ALA A 116 2.89 -0.09 -10.07
N PHE A 117 1.71 0.23 -9.54
CA PHE A 117 1.42 0.25 -8.12
C PHE A 117 -0.07 -0.07 -7.91
N GLY A 118 -0.51 -0.21 -6.68
CA GLY A 118 -1.90 -0.56 -6.42
C GLY A 118 -2.43 -0.02 -5.12
N ILE A 119 -3.76 -0.05 -4.98
CA ILE A 119 -4.45 0.15 -3.72
C ILE A 119 -4.92 -1.20 -3.19
N ILE A 120 -4.48 -1.55 -1.99
CA ILE A 120 -4.83 -2.81 -1.31
C ILE A 120 -5.65 -2.54 -0.05
N GLY A 121 -6.27 -3.56 0.51
CA GLY A 121 -6.93 -3.46 1.81
C GLY A 121 -5.93 -3.08 2.89
N ARG A 122 -6.30 -2.16 3.79
CA ARG A 122 -5.42 -1.72 4.89
C ARG A 122 -4.99 -2.86 5.81
N GLY A 123 -5.81 -3.91 5.93
CA GLY A 123 -5.49 -5.12 6.71
C GLY A 123 -4.51 -6.06 6.02
N THR A 124 -4.42 -6.02 4.69
CA THR A 124 -3.62 -6.96 3.90
C THR A 124 -2.14 -6.93 4.29
N GLY A 125 -1.58 -5.76 4.62
CA GLY A 125 -0.20 -5.64 5.11
C GLY A 125 0.08 -6.36 6.44
N PHE A 126 -0.95 -6.83 7.16
CA PHE A 126 -0.84 -7.52 8.44
C PHE A 126 -1.03 -9.05 8.31
N ASP A 127 -1.42 -9.54 7.15
CA ASP A 127 -1.81 -10.93 6.95
C ASP A 127 -0.72 -11.94 7.34
N THR A 128 0.54 -11.69 6.96
CA THR A 128 1.65 -12.59 7.32
C THR A 128 1.94 -12.58 8.82
N LEU A 129 1.86 -11.41 9.48
CA LEU A 129 2.00 -11.29 10.94
C LEU A 129 0.90 -12.06 11.68
N LEU A 130 -0.31 -12.05 11.16
CA LEU A 130 -1.47 -12.73 11.72
C LEU A 130 -1.58 -14.20 11.27
N GLY A 131 -0.56 -14.74 10.62
CA GLY A 131 -0.44 -16.16 10.28
C GLY A 131 -1.31 -16.61 9.10
N ASN A 132 -1.73 -15.70 8.22
CA ASN A 132 -2.43 -16.04 6.98
C ASN A 132 -1.45 -16.68 5.98
N LYS A 133 -1.51 -18.00 5.84
CA LYS A 133 -0.62 -18.78 4.94
C LYS A 133 -0.84 -18.48 3.45
N ALA A 134 -1.95 -17.88 3.07
CA ALA A 134 -2.22 -17.46 1.69
C ALA A 134 -1.52 -16.14 1.32
N ALA A 135 -1.01 -15.40 2.31
CA ALA A 135 -0.19 -14.21 2.10
C ALA A 135 1.25 -14.62 1.76
N GLN A 136 1.65 -14.42 0.51
CA GLN A 136 2.97 -14.81 -0.04
C GLN A 136 3.85 -13.58 -0.26
N PHE A 137 3.96 -12.72 0.75
CA PHE A 137 4.75 -11.49 0.72
C PHE A 137 5.28 -11.14 2.11
N ASP A 138 6.29 -10.28 2.15
CA ASP A 138 6.77 -9.58 3.33
C ASP A 138 6.34 -8.11 3.23
N ALA A 139 5.37 -7.71 4.04
CA ALA A 139 4.82 -6.35 3.97
C ALA A 139 5.84 -5.26 4.31
N THR A 140 6.92 -5.60 5.04
CA THR A 140 7.99 -4.66 5.37
C THR A 140 8.85 -4.30 4.16
N LYS A 141 8.79 -5.09 3.07
CA LYS A 141 9.56 -4.92 1.83
C LYS A 141 8.79 -4.23 0.70
N PHE A 142 7.49 -4.06 0.83
CA PHE A 142 6.74 -3.28 -0.14
C PHE A 142 7.24 -1.83 -0.22
N THR A 143 7.11 -1.22 -1.38
CA THR A 143 7.28 0.23 -1.54
C THR A 143 5.97 0.92 -1.17
N TRP A 144 5.80 1.31 0.09
CA TRP A 144 4.62 2.07 0.52
C TRP A 144 4.69 3.49 -0.05
N ILE A 145 3.65 3.89 -0.81
CA ILE A 145 3.58 5.18 -1.52
C ILE A 145 2.88 6.21 -0.64
N GLY A 146 1.84 5.81 0.07
CA GLY A 146 1.09 6.65 0.98
C GLY A 146 -0.28 6.08 1.27
N SER A 147 -1.07 6.77 2.09
CA SER A 147 -2.49 6.51 2.30
C SER A 147 -3.29 7.78 2.09
N ALA A 148 -4.42 7.70 1.40
CA ALA A 148 -5.24 8.88 1.11
C ALA A 148 -5.99 9.39 2.36
N ASN A 149 -6.22 8.54 3.36
CA ASN A 149 -6.82 8.95 4.61
C ASN A 149 -6.36 8.11 5.81
N ASN A 150 -6.53 8.69 7.00
CA ASN A 150 -6.64 7.99 8.27
C ASN A 150 -8.12 7.67 8.47
N GLU A 151 -8.47 6.45 8.84
CA GLU A 151 -9.83 5.95 8.74
C GLU A 151 -10.42 5.57 10.11
N VAL A 152 -11.72 5.70 10.22
CA VAL A 152 -12.52 5.06 11.26
C VAL A 152 -13.48 4.08 10.59
N SER A 153 -13.49 2.83 11.02
CA SER A 153 -14.53 1.89 10.62
C SER A 153 -15.64 1.83 11.64
N ILE A 154 -16.81 1.38 11.19
CA ILE A 154 -17.97 1.18 12.05
C ILE A 154 -18.52 -0.23 11.92
N CYS A 155 -19.18 -0.70 12.99
CA CYS A 155 -20.15 -1.80 12.91
C CYS A 155 -21.54 -1.22 12.90
N VAL A 156 -22.37 -1.66 11.99
CA VAL A 156 -23.75 -1.22 11.85
C VAL A 156 -24.72 -2.40 11.88
N ALA A 157 -25.92 -2.14 12.39
CA ALA A 157 -27.06 -3.02 12.28
C ALA A 157 -28.16 -2.36 11.46
N TRP A 158 -28.71 -3.07 10.48
CA TRP A 158 -29.82 -2.60 9.65
C TRP A 158 -31.08 -2.39 10.47
N THR A 159 -31.84 -1.36 10.15
CA THR A 159 -33.13 -1.07 10.81
C THR A 159 -34.05 -2.29 10.68
N GLY A 160 -34.61 -2.72 11.81
CA GLY A 160 -35.43 -3.95 11.87
C GLY A 160 -34.69 -5.23 12.29
N SER A 161 -33.32 -5.20 12.38
CA SER A 161 -32.55 -6.33 12.93
C SER A 161 -32.85 -6.61 14.42
N GLY A 162 -33.39 -5.65 15.12
CA GLY A 162 -33.60 -5.70 16.59
C GLY A 162 -32.34 -5.36 17.40
N ILE A 163 -31.16 -5.15 16.77
CA ILE A 163 -29.91 -4.74 17.40
C ILE A 163 -29.82 -3.23 17.31
N THR A 164 -29.72 -2.53 18.44
CA THR A 164 -29.77 -1.06 18.50
C THR A 164 -28.59 -0.44 19.25
N LYS A 165 -27.79 -1.24 19.95
CA LYS A 165 -26.59 -0.82 20.69
C LYS A 165 -25.57 -1.95 20.76
N PHE A 166 -24.33 -1.61 21.12
CA PHE A 166 -23.23 -2.58 21.21
C PHE A 166 -23.54 -3.76 22.14
N GLU A 167 -24.13 -3.50 23.30
CA GLU A 167 -24.44 -4.52 24.33
C GLU A 167 -25.40 -5.58 23.82
N ASP A 168 -26.25 -5.24 22.85
CA ASP A 168 -27.17 -6.21 22.24
C ASP A 168 -26.42 -7.36 21.58
N MET A 169 -25.25 -7.07 20.97
CA MET A 169 -24.40 -8.08 20.34
C MET A 169 -23.74 -9.04 21.34
N LEU A 170 -23.70 -8.73 22.61
CA LEU A 170 -23.17 -9.64 23.65
C LEU A 170 -24.11 -10.81 23.93
N THR A 171 -25.40 -10.61 23.69
CA THR A 171 -26.47 -11.58 24.04
C THR A 171 -27.18 -12.12 22.79
N ARG A 172 -27.30 -11.35 21.75
CA ARG A 172 -28.03 -11.69 20.52
C ARG A 172 -27.09 -11.78 19.31
N GLU A 173 -27.42 -12.66 18.36
CA GLU A 173 -26.69 -12.81 17.10
C GLU A 173 -27.01 -11.63 16.17
N LEU A 174 -25.96 -11.12 15.50
CA LEU A 174 -26.05 -10.18 14.37
C LEU A 174 -25.38 -10.81 13.15
N ILE A 175 -26.16 -11.07 12.10
CA ILE A 175 -25.62 -11.62 10.83
C ILE A 175 -25.01 -10.46 10.03
N VAL A 176 -23.70 -10.50 9.79
CA VAL A 176 -22.94 -9.46 9.07
C VAL A 176 -22.35 -9.97 7.77
N GLY A 177 -22.36 -9.13 6.73
CA GLY A 177 -21.75 -9.44 5.45
C GLY A 177 -20.25 -9.15 5.43
N GLY A 178 -19.46 -10.06 4.85
CA GLY A 178 -18.01 -9.97 4.71
C GLY A 178 -17.52 -10.26 3.30
N THR A 179 -16.32 -9.77 2.95
CA THR A 179 -15.74 -9.92 1.60
C THR A 179 -14.72 -11.04 1.50
N SER A 180 -13.94 -11.27 2.54
CA SER A 180 -13.03 -12.41 2.66
C SER A 180 -12.40 -12.44 4.06
N THR A 181 -11.80 -13.58 4.40
CA THR A 181 -11.10 -13.78 5.68
C THR A 181 -9.93 -12.82 5.92
N SER A 182 -9.37 -12.23 4.85
CA SER A 182 -8.30 -11.22 4.92
C SER A 182 -8.82 -9.78 4.98
N ALA A 183 -10.12 -9.55 4.76
CA ALA A 183 -10.70 -8.22 4.78
C ALA A 183 -11.17 -7.80 6.17
N ASP A 184 -11.20 -6.49 6.43
CA ASP A 184 -11.69 -5.92 7.68
C ASP A 184 -13.13 -6.34 7.98
N THR A 185 -13.95 -6.53 6.95
CA THR A 185 -15.35 -6.97 7.07
C THR A 185 -15.50 -8.35 7.68
N ASP A 186 -14.47 -9.18 7.66
CA ASP A 186 -14.42 -10.48 8.31
C ASP A 186 -13.55 -10.44 9.58
N GLN A 187 -12.39 -9.79 9.51
CA GLN A 187 -11.44 -9.76 10.62
C GLN A 187 -11.98 -8.97 11.83
N PHE A 188 -12.59 -7.81 11.60
CA PHE A 188 -13.08 -6.99 12.70
C PHE A 188 -14.21 -7.64 13.50
N PRO A 189 -15.25 -8.22 12.89
CA PRO A 189 -16.24 -8.96 13.68
C PRO A 189 -15.65 -10.18 14.39
N ARG A 190 -14.69 -10.92 13.79
CA ARG A 190 -13.99 -12.03 14.45
C ARG A 190 -13.22 -11.58 15.68
N ILE A 191 -12.44 -10.50 15.56
CA ILE A 191 -11.70 -9.90 16.68
C ILE A 191 -12.66 -9.40 17.76
N THR A 192 -13.73 -8.72 17.38
CA THR A 192 -14.71 -8.21 18.33
C THR A 192 -15.40 -9.36 19.07
N ASN A 193 -15.76 -10.44 18.38
CA ASN A 193 -16.28 -11.65 18.99
C ASN A 193 -15.29 -12.29 19.98
N GLY A 194 -14.04 -12.49 19.51
CA GLY A 194 -13.02 -13.18 20.32
C GLY A 194 -12.54 -12.38 21.53
N VAL A 195 -12.40 -11.06 21.38
CA VAL A 195 -11.87 -10.19 22.46
C VAL A 195 -12.95 -9.71 23.41
N LEU A 196 -14.13 -9.32 22.89
CA LEU A 196 -15.19 -8.69 23.68
C LEU A 196 -16.40 -9.60 23.91
N GLY A 197 -16.46 -10.78 23.27
CA GLY A 197 -17.52 -11.75 23.47
C GLY A 197 -18.83 -11.44 22.73
N THR A 198 -18.79 -10.65 21.66
CA THR A 198 -19.96 -10.38 20.81
C THR A 198 -20.35 -11.64 20.01
N LYS A 199 -21.57 -11.67 19.48
CA LYS A 199 -22.16 -12.82 18.77
C LYS A 199 -22.46 -12.46 17.32
N MET A 200 -21.46 -11.97 16.57
CA MET A 200 -21.63 -11.73 15.14
C MET A 200 -21.40 -13.01 14.34
N LYS A 201 -22.34 -13.34 13.45
CA LYS A 201 -22.22 -14.42 12.46
C LYS A 201 -21.86 -13.81 11.10
N ILE A 202 -20.76 -14.26 10.52
CA ILE A 202 -20.21 -13.65 9.29
C ILE A 202 -20.61 -14.49 8.10
N VAL A 203 -21.28 -13.88 7.11
CA VAL A 203 -21.50 -14.43 5.77
C VAL A 203 -20.48 -13.80 4.85
N THR A 204 -19.43 -14.57 4.51
CA THR A 204 -18.28 -14.08 3.73
C THR A 204 -18.40 -14.44 2.25
N GLY A 205 -17.56 -13.78 1.40
CA GLY A 205 -17.45 -14.11 -0.02
C GLY A 205 -18.09 -13.10 -0.97
N TYR A 206 -18.64 -12.01 -0.46
CA TYR A 206 -19.09 -10.91 -1.32
C TYR A 206 -17.90 -10.26 -2.05
N PRO A 207 -18.01 -9.95 -3.37
CA PRO A 207 -16.90 -9.39 -4.16
C PRO A 207 -16.39 -8.05 -3.63
N GLY A 208 -17.26 -7.25 -3.02
CA GLY A 208 -16.92 -5.94 -2.48
C GLY A 208 -17.99 -5.36 -1.55
N GLY A 209 -17.77 -4.12 -1.14
CA GLY A 209 -18.66 -3.44 -0.19
C GLY A 209 -20.05 -3.14 -0.71
N ASN A 210 -20.19 -2.90 -2.02
CA ASN A 210 -21.49 -2.62 -2.63
C ASN A 210 -22.40 -3.84 -2.57
N GLU A 211 -21.84 -5.02 -2.85
CA GLU A 211 -22.58 -6.29 -2.80
C GLU A 211 -23.04 -6.63 -1.39
N VAL A 212 -22.21 -6.30 -0.36
CA VAL A 212 -22.66 -6.40 1.04
C VAL A 212 -23.81 -5.43 1.34
N GLY A 213 -23.74 -4.19 0.81
CA GLY A 213 -24.83 -3.22 0.94
C GLY A 213 -26.13 -3.74 0.34
N LEU A 214 -26.08 -4.25 -0.90
CA LEU A 214 -27.25 -4.86 -1.55
C LEU A 214 -27.81 -6.05 -0.77
N ALA A 215 -26.95 -6.85 -0.15
CA ALA A 215 -27.37 -7.98 0.71
C ALA A 215 -28.09 -7.49 1.98
N MET A 216 -27.67 -6.35 2.56
CA MET A 216 -28.37 -5.71 3.67
C MET A 216 -29.77 -5.23 3.25
N GLU A 217 -29.91 -4.57 2.11
CA GLU A 217 -31.19 -4.11 1.57
C GLU A 217 -32.16 -5.27 1.31
N ARG A 218 -31.64 -6.42 0.85
CA ARG A 218 -32.45 -7.64 0.58
C ARG A 218 -32.75 -8.45 1.82
N GLY A 219 -32.16 -8.10 2.98
CA GLY A 219 -32.31 -8.85 4.22
C GLY A 219 -31.54 -10.18 4.25
N GLU A 220 -30.58 -10.39 3.34
CA GLU A 220 -29.70 -11.56 3.35
C GLU A 220 -28.72 -11.51 4.54
N VAL A 221 -28.29 -10.31 4.93
CA VAL A 221 -27.52 -10.03 6.14
C VAL A 221 -28.14 -8.85 6.89
N GLN A 222 -27.94 -8.80 8.20
CA GLN A 222 -28.55 -7.82 9.10
C GLN A 222 -27.64 -6.61 9.36
N GLY A 223 -26.39 -6.67 8.95
CA GLY A 223 -25.45 -5.60 9.21
C GLY A 223 -24.11 -5.78 8.52
N ARG A 224 -23.22 -4.85 8.81
CA ARG A 224 -21.84 -4.85 8.32
C ARG A 224 -20.92 -4.31 9.40
N CYS A 225 -19.81 -5.03 9.66
CA CYS A 225 -18.78 -4.58 10.57
C CYS A 225 -17.47 -4.37 9.77
N GLY A 226 -16.64 -3.43 10.19
CA GLY A 226 -15.45 -3.07 9.41
C GLY A 226 -15.75 -2.18 8.19
N TRP A 227 -16.85 -1.46 8.23
CA TRP A 227 -17.24 -0.54 7.17
C TRP A 227 -16.65 0.84 7.43
N SER A 228 -15.79 1.30 6.54
CA SER A 228 -15.17 2.64 6.64
C SER A 228 -16.21 3.74 6.65
N TRP A 229 -16.15 4.66 7.61
CA TRP A 229 -17.05 5.80 7.70
C TRP A 229 -16.92 6.70 6.48
N SER A 230 -15.71 6.93 5.99
CA SER A 230 -15.48 7.63 4.71
C SER A 230 -16.20 6.99 3.52
N SER A 231 -16.29 5.64 3.49
CA SER A 231 -17.04 4.93 2.46
C SER A 231 -18.54 5.12 2.59
N VAL A 232 -19.05 5.11 3.83
CA VAL A 232 -20.48 5.34 4.08
C VAL A 232 -20.89 6.72 3.57
N LYS A 233 -20.12 7.75 3.90
CA LYS A 233 -20.36 9.12 3.44
C LYS A 233 -20.32 9.23 1.90
N SER A 234 -19.33 8.64 1.27
CA SER A 234 -19.12 8.78 -0.19
C SER A 234 -20.04 7.91 -1.05
N THR A 235 -20.57 6.79 -0.52
CA THR A 235 -21.35 5.83 -1.34
C THR A 235 -22.76 5.58 -0.85
N HIS A 236 -23.09 5.92 0.41
CA HIS A 236 -24.38 5.60 1.05
C HIS A 236 -24.92 6.76 1.90
N GLN A 237 -24.62 8.01 1.52
CA GLN A 237 -25.10 9.19 2.25
C GLN A 237 -26.62 9.15 2.48
N LYS A 238 -27.38 8.73 1.45
CA LYS A 238 -28.84 8.58 1.52
C LYS A 238 -29.29 7.66 2.67
N TRP A 239 -28.54 6.60 2.97
CA TRP A 239 -28.89 5.70 4.06
C TRP A 239 -28.67 6.33 5.44
N ILE A 240 -27.68 7.23 5.56
CA ILE A 240 -27.45 8.04 6.76
C ILE A 240 -28.67 8.95 6.97
N ASP A 241 -29.07 9.68 5.94
CA ASP A 241 -30.17 10.65 5.96
C ASP A 241 -31.50 9.95 6.29
N GLU A 242 -31.72 8.76 5.73
CA GLU A 242 -32.93 7.94 5.93
C GLU A 242 -32.86 7.06 7.19
N LYS A 243 -31.77 7.10 7.96
CA LYS A 243 -31.55 6.30 9.18
C LYS A 243 -31.77 4.80 8.96
N LYS A 244 -31.27 4.26 7.83
CA LYS A 244 -31.43 2.84 7.44
C LYS A 244 -30.69 1.86 8.35
N PHE A 245 -29.74 2.33 9.13
CA PHE A 245 -28.94 1.52 10.05
C PHE A 245 -28.62 2.29 11.34
N THR A 246 -28.28 1.55 12.38
CA THR A 246 -27.73 2.06 13.64
C THR A 246 -26.24 1.76 13.69
N ILE A 247 -25.42 2.76 14.05
CA ILE A 247 -23.99 2.58 14.31
C ILE A 247 -23.80 2.08 15.73
N LEU A 248 -23.21 0.90 15.89
CA LEU A 248 -23.09 0.21 17.17
C LEU A 248 -21.77 0.53 17.89
N VAL A 249 -20.68 0.68 17.12
CA VAL A 249 -19.34 0.92 17.65
C VAL A 249 -18.41 1.46 16.56
N GLN A 250 -17.47 2.31 16.95
CA GLN A 250 -16.35 2.76 16.13
C GLN A 250 -15.14 1.85 16.33
N LEU A 251 -14.51 1.47 15.23
CA LEU A 251 -13.38 0.55 15.14
C LEU A 251 -12.15 1.32 14.68
N ALA A 252 -11.46 1.94 15.62
CA ALA A 252 -10.28 2.78 15.38
C ALA A 252 -9.47 2.92 16.67
N LEU A 253 -8.36 3.67 16.63
CA LEU A 253 -7.60 4.05 17.82
C LEU A 253 -8.19 5.26 18.54
N ASP A 254 -8.86 6.15 17.79
CA ASP A 254 -9.49 7.37 18.26
C ASP A 254 -10.88 7.54 17.65
N LYS A 255 -11.75 8.30 18.31
CA LYS A 255 -13.10 8.59 17.81
C LYS A 255 -13.06 9.51 16.58
N HIS A 256 -13.99 9.28 15.66
CA HIS A 256 -14.24 10.22 14.57
C HIS A 256 -15.04 11.44 15.08
N PRO A 257 -14.70 12.68 14.66
CA PRO A 257 -15.44 13.88 15.06
C PRO A 257 -16.94 13.85 14.75
N ASP A 258 -17.34 13.22 13.64
CA ASP A 258 -18.75 13.10 13.24
C ASP A 258 -19.54 12.12 14.16
N LEU A 259 -18.85 11.33 14.98
CA LEU A 259 -19.46 10.22 15.75
C LEU A 259 -19.13 10.31 17.25
N PRO A 260 -19.31 11.47 17.92
CA PRO A 260 -18.85 11.68 19.31
C PRO A 260 -19.55 10.74 20.30
N ASP A 261 -20.82 10.40 20.05
CA ASP A 261 -21.66 9.61 20.95
C ASP A 261 -21.56 8.10 20.70
N VAL A 262 -20.92 7.67 19.60
CA VAL A 262 -20.75 6.25 19.31
C VAL A 262 -19.59 5.68 20.14
N PRO A 263 -19.74 4.53 20.82
CA PRO A 263 -18.65 3.91 21.59
C PRO A 263 -17.40 3.63 20.74
N LEU A 264 -16.21 3.85 21.31
CA LEU A 264 -14.95 3.45 20.69
C LEU A 264 -14.56 2.05 21.18
N ILE A 265 -14.20 1.17 20.27
CA ILE A 265 -13.89 -0.23 20.56
C ILE A 265 -12.78 -0.41 21.61
N ILE A 266 -11.76 0.47 21.61
CA ILE A 266 -10.64 0.42 22.56
C ILE A 266 -11.11 0.65 24.00
N ASP A 267 -12.12 1.50 24.19
CA ASP A 267 -12.66 1.84 25.51
C ASP A 267 -13.51 0.70 26.09
N LEU A 268 -13.94 -0.26 25.27
CA LEU A 268 -14.71 -1.43 25.68
C LEU A 268 -13.82 -2.58 26.21
N ALA A 269 -12.49 -2.45 26.10
CA ALA A 269 -11.54 -3.42 26.63
C ALA A 269 -11.54 -3.44 28.16
N LYS A 270 -11.69 -4.62 28.76
CA LYS A 270 -11.73 -4.85 30.20
C LYS A 270 -10.35 -5.20 30.79
N THR A 271 -9.41 -5.67 29.96
CA THR A 271 -8.05 -6.06 30.38
C THR A 271 -7.02 -5.39 29.47
N ASP A 272 -5.76 -5.31 29.95
CA ASP A 272 -4.64 -4.78 29.17
C ASP A 272 -4.33 -5.67 27.95
N GLU A 273 -4.44 -7.00 28.07
CA GLU A 273 -4.30 -7.91 26.92
C GLU A 273 -5.34 -7.59 25.84
N GLN A 274 -6.62 -7.45 26.21
CA GLN A 274 -7.66 -7.05 25.26
C GLN A 274 -7.32 -5.72 24.58
N ARG A 275 -6.87 -4.73 25.34
CA ARG A 275 -6.51 -3.41 24.82
C ARG A 275 -5.33 -3.49 23.85
N GLN A 276 -4.30 -4.28 24.15
CA GLN A 276 -3.15 -4.48 23.26
C GLN A 276 -3.56 -5.17 21.95
N ILE A 277 -4.39 -6.21 22.01
CA ILE A 277 -4.89 -6.90 20.81
C ILE A 277 -5.71 -5.94 19.94
N LEU A 278 -6.64 -5.18 20.55
CA LEU A 278 -7.44 -4.22 19.80
C LEU A 278 -6.58 -3.11 19.18
N ARG A 279 -5.59 -2.58 19.90
CA ARG A 279 -4.64 -1.60 19.37
C ARG A 279 -3.84 -2.16 18.19
N LEU A 280 -3.32 -3.38 18.30
CA LEU A 280 -2.62 -4.05 17.19
C LEU A 280 -3.51 -4.12 15.94
N ILE A 281 -4.73 -4.60 16.08
CA ILE A 281 -5.64 -4.78 14.94
C ILE A 281 -6.08 -3.45 14.34
N PHE A 282 -6.44 -2.47 15.17
CA PHE A 282 -6.97 -1.20 14.69
C PHE A 282 -5.89 -0.16 14.32
N ALA A 283 -4.60 -0.44 14.57
CA ALA A 283 -3.49 0.38 14.07
C ALA A 283 -3.51 0.53 12.53
N ARG A 284 -4.03 -0.48 11.81
CA ARG A 284 -4.22 -0.42 10.35
C ARG A 284 -5.14 0.72 9.87
N GLN A 285 -5.97 1.26 10.75
CA GLN A 285 -6.86 2.36 10.43
C GLN A 285 -6.10 3.65 10.08
N VAL A 286 -4.89 3.83 10.63
CA VAL A 286 -4.00 4.95 10.28
C VAL A 286 -3.66 4.98 8.79
N MET A 287 -3.71 3.83 8.10
CA MET A 287 -3.53 3.73 6.65
C MET A 287 -4.83 3.29 5.97
N GLY A 288 -5.87 4.12 6.02
CA GLY A 288 -7.23 3.76 5.59
C GLY A 288 -7.35 3.39 4.11
N ARG A 289 -6.57 4.06 3.24
CA ARG A 289 -6.53 3.82 1.78
C ARG A 289 -5.08 3.73 1.31
N PRO A 290 -4.36 2.63 1.60
CA PRO A 290 -2.94 2.52 1.32
C PRO A 290 -2.67 2.22 -0.16
N PHE A 291 -1.74 2.99 -0.72
CA PHE A 291 -1.16 2.77 -2.02
C PHE A 291 0.24 2.18 -1.88
N VAL A 292 0.52 1.14 -2.66
CA VAL A 292 1.72 0.31 -2.51
C VAL A 292 2.25 -0.12 -3.86
N GLY A 293 3.57 -0.04 -4.03
CA GLY A 293 4.29 -0.61 -5.16
C GLY A 293 4.97 -1.92 -4.80
N PRO A 294 5.43 -2.69 -5.80
CA PRO A 294 6.26 -3.87 -5.59
C PRO A 294 7.50 -3.57 -4.73
N PRO A 295 8.14 -4.59 -4.15
CA PRO A 295 9.46 -4.42 -3.54
C PRO A 295 10.52 -4.06 -4.60
N ASN A 296 11.56 -3.35 -4.17
CA ASN A 296 12.73 -3.03 -4.99
C ASN A 296 12.45 -2.13 -6.21
N ILE A 297 11.46 -1.25 -6.14
CA ILE A 297 11.39 -0.12 -7.08
C ILE A 297 12.68 0.70 -6.90
N PRO A 298 13.35 1.16 -7.98
CA PRO A 298 14.52 2.03 -7.88
C PRO A 298 14.23 3.23 -6.96
N PRO A 299 15.16 3.59 -6.06
CA PRO A 299 14.89 4.58 -5.00
C PRO A 299 14.41 5.93 -5.52
N ASP A 300 14.98 6.41 -6.63
CA ASP A 300 14.61 7.66 -7.29
C ASP A 300 13.16 7.65 -7.81
N ARG A 301 12.71 6.51 -8.34
CA ARG A 301 11.32 6.34 -8.83
C ARG A 301 10.35 6.13 -7.68
N ALA A 302 10.74 5.39 -6.64
CA ALA A 302 9.95 5.24 -5.43
C ALA A 302 9.68 6.60 -4.77
N GLU A 303 10.73 7.44 -4.68
CA GLU A 303 10.61 8.79 -4.15
C GLU A 303 9.72 9.68 -5.05
N ALA A 304 9.88 9.57 -6.37
CA ALA A 304 9.04 10.32 -7.32
C ALA A 304 7.55 9.97 -7.17
N LEU A 305 7.21 8.67 -6.98
CA LEU A 305 5.83 8.24 -6.75
C LEU A 305 5.28 8.74 -5.42
N ARG A 306 6.07 8.71 -4.32
CA ARG A 306 5.69 9.25 -3.01
C ARG A 306 5.47 10.77 -3.06
N SER A 307 6.41 11.48 -3.65
CA SER A 307 6.31 12.94 -3.82
C SER A 307 5.11 13.32 -4.67
N ALA A 308 4.86 12.61 -5.78
CA ALA A 308 3.70 12.82 -6.63
C ALA A 308 2.38 12.54 -5.90
N PHE A 309 2.34 11.47 -5.09
CA PHE A 309 1.19 11.16 -4.25
C PHE A 309 0.89 12.31 -3.28
N MET A 310 1.88 12.74 -2.50
CA MET A 310 1.69 13.83 -1.52
C MET A 310 1.39 15.18 -2.19
N ALA A 311 1.93 15.46 -3.38
CA ALA A 311 1.58 16.63 -4.18
C ALA A 311 0.11 16.57 -4.64
N THR A 312 -0.36 15.40 -5.08
CA THR A 312 -1.76 15.21 -5.48
C THR A 312 -2.70 15.45 -4.30
N MET A 313 -2.35 15.00 -3.09
CA MET A 313 -3.17 15.23 -1.89
C MET A 313 -3.35 16.72 -1.52
N LYS A 314 -2.54 17.61 -2.08
CA LYS A 314 -2.59 19.08 -1.90
C LYS A 314 -3.07 19.82 -3.15
N ASP A 315 -3.34 19.10 -4.23
CA ASP A 315 -3.77 19.67 -5.51
C ASP A 315 -5.20 20.19 -5.42
N LYS A 316 -5.42 21.43 -5.82
CA LYS A 316 -6.73 22.10 -5.70
C LYS A 316 -7.83 21.41 -6.52
N ASP A 317 -7.49 20.92 -7.73
CA ASP A 317 -8.46 20.24 -8.59
C ASP A 317 -8.84 18.88 -8.00
N PHE A 318 -7.85 18.15 -7.47
CA PHE A 318 -8.07 16.89 -6.75
C PHE A 318 -8.97 17.10 -5.54
N LEU A 319 -8.65 18.08 -4.68
CA LEU A 319 -9.44 18.37 -3.48
C LEU A 319 -10.87 18.80 -3.82
N ALA A 320 -11.07 19.62 -4.86
CA ALA A 320 -12.40 20.01 -5.32
C ALA A 320 -13.22 18.80 -5.83
N ASP A 321 -12.59 17.88 -6.57
CA ASP A 321 -13.24 16.67 -7.04
C ASP A 321 -13.56 15.69 -5.90
N THR A 322 -12.67 15.56 -4.92
CA THR A 322 -12.91 14.71 -3.74
C THR A 322 -14.01 15.26 -2.84
N GLU A 323 -14.10 16.57 -2.67
CA GLU A 323 -15.17 17.23 -1.92
C GLU A 323 -16.53 16.97 -2.56
N LYS A 324 -16.66 17.16 -3.89
CA LYS A 324 -17.89 16.84 -4.64
C LYS A 324 -18.31 15.37 -4.48
N ALA A 325 -17.33 14.47 -4.37
CA ALA A 325 -17.57 13.04 -4.18
C ALA A 325 -17.70 12.64 -2.70
N GLN A 326 -17.72 13.59 -1.78
CA GLN A 326 -17.80 13.38 -0.32
C GLN A 326 -16.70 12.42 0.19
N MET A 327 -15.52 12.49 -0.41
CA MET A 327 -14.37 11.66 -0.05
C MET A 327 -13.52 12.38 0.99
N GLU A 328 -13.20 11.70 2.06
CA GLU A 328 -12.34 12.23 3.13
C GLU A 328 -10.86 12.08 2.76
N ILE A 329 -10.12 13.19 2.80
CA ILE A 329 -8.69 13.24 2.48
C ILE A 329 -7.93 13.73 3.71
N THR A 330 -7.31 12.77 4.43
CA THR A 330 -6.42 12.98 5.58
C THR A 330 -5.14 12.18 5.34
N PRO A 331 -4.25 12.65 4.44
CA PRO A 331 -3.19 11.83 3.87
C PRO A 331 -2.11 11.46 4.87
N VAL A 332 -1.57 10.25 4.70
CA VAL A 332 -0.40 9.75 5.42
C VAL A 332 0.70 9.45 4.41
N SER A 333 1.93 9.94 4.65
CA SER A 333 3.04 9.75 3.72
C SER A 333 3.48 8.28 3.64
N GLY A 334 4.16 7.91 2.54
CA GLY A 334 4.67 6.56 2.34
C GLY A 334 5.68 6.14 3.40
N GLU A 335 6.52 7.08 3.87
CA GLU A 335 7.50 6.85 4.94
C GLU A 335 6.79 6.55 6.27
N ARG A 336 5.72 7.30 6.59
CA ARG A 336 4.95 7.05 7.82
C ARG A 336 4.21 5.72 7.77
N VAL A 337 3.64 5.35 6.61
CA VAL A 337 3.03 4.02 6.41
C VAL A 337 4.08 2.92 6.54
N GLN A 338 5.26 3.09 5.93
CA GLN A 338 6.38 2.15 6.05
C GLN A 338 6.85 1.99 7.51
N ALA A 339 6.93 3.09 8.25
CA ALA A 339 7.30 3.08 9.67
C ALA A 339 6.23 2.35 10.50
N LEU A 340 4.95 2.64 10.26
CA LEU A 340 3.82 1.97 10.93
C LEU A 340 3.86 0.46 10.71
N VAL A 341 4.06 0.00 9.47
CA VAL A 341 4.16 -1.42 9.17
C VAL A 341 5.33 -2.07 9.92
N LYS A 342 6.50 -1.44 9.96
CA LYS A 342 7.65 -1.94 10.74
C LYS A 342 7.35 -2.00 12.24
N GLU A 343 6.73 -0.96 12.79
CA GLU A 343 6.32 -0.91 14.20
C GLU A 343 5.38 -2.06 14.56
N ILE A 344 4.38 -2.32 13.71
CA ILE A 344 3.42 -3.40 13.91
C ILE A 344 4.09 -4.77 13.85
N TYR A 345 5.04 -4.97 12.96
CA TYR A 345 5.81 -6.22 12.88
C TYR A 345 6.78 -6.42 14.05
N SER A 346 7.02 -5.40 14.89
CA SER A 346 7.74 -5.51 16.16
C SER A 346 6.84 -5.82 17.36
N THR A 347 5.53 -6.03 17.16
CA THR A 347 4.59 -6.43 18.22
C THR A 347 5.06 -7.74 18.89
N PRO A 348 4.96 -7.86 20.24
CA PRO A 348 5.30 -9.08 20.93
C PRO A 348 4.59 -10.30 20.32
N PRO A 349 5.33 -11.41 20.09
CA PRO A 349 4.78 -12.58 19.40
C PRO A 349 3.53 -13.16 20.06
N GLU A 350 3.44 -13.12 21.37
CA GLU A 350 2.30 -13.62 22.14
C GLU A 350 1.01 -12.82 21.85
N ILE A 351 1.11 -11.50 21.71
CA ILE A 351 -0.03 -10.63 21.36
C ILE A 351 -0.46 -10.89 19.91
N ALA A 352 0.52 -10.98 18.98
CA ALA A 352 0.23 -11.27 17.58
C ALA A 352 -0.40 -12.67 17.41
N GLN A 353 0.11 -13.70 18.12
CA GLN A 353 -0.47 -15.05 18.10
C GLN A 353 -1.87 -15.09 18.70
N LYS A 354 -2.09 -14.38 19.80
CA LYS A 354 -3.40 -14.29 20.44
C LYS A 354 -4.40 -13.61 19.48
N ALA A 355 -4.04 -12.49 18.88
CA ALA A 355 -4.86 -11.83 17.85
C ALA A 355 -5.17 -12.78 16.68
N ALA A 356 -4.14 -13.47 16.16
CA ALA A 356 -4.28 -14.44 15.08
C ALA A 356 -5.23 -15.61 15.43
N SER A 357 -5.27 -16.03 16.70
CA SER A 357 -6.15 -17.13 17.15
C SER A 357 -7.63 -16.81 16.99
N PHE A 358 -8.01 -15.53 17.07
CA PHE A 358 -9.40 -15.08 16.87
C PHE A 358 -9.80 -14.93 15.40
N LEU A 359 -8.83 -14.93 14.49
CA LEU A 359 -9.08 -14.76 13.04
C LEU A 359 -9.25 -16.07 12.26
N ARG A 360 -9.02 -17.18 12.93
CA ARG A 360 -9.14 -18.55 12.37
C ARG A 360 -10.60 -19.04 12.30
#